data_9ec2ee50cf4df9110a8660b96a8bb7bc
#
_entry.id   9ec2ee50cf4df9110a8660b96a8bb7bc
#
_cell.length_a   1.000
_cell.length_b   1.000
_cell.length_c   1.000
_cell.angle_alpha   90.00
_cell.angle_beta   90.00
_cell.angle_gamma   90.00
#
_symmetry.space_group_name_H-M   'P 1'
#
loop_
_entity.id
_entity.type
_entity.pdbx_description
1 polymer ?
#
loop_
_entity_poly.entity_id
_entity_poly.type
_entity_poly.pdbx_seq_one_letter_code
_entity_poly.pdbx_strand_id
1 'polypeptide(L)'
;MATFGNGRRVAIVAGVRTPFAKAGTAFKSISAIDLGKLCVAELLQRTNLDGKEVQALVFGTVIPSVLAPNIAREVSLLPLLPKGVQAFSVSRACASANQAITDAADQIALGHLDIAIAGGSESLSNIPILHAQGFAEALVLASKAKSFPARLRALARIRPKDLVPVTPAIAEPSTGETMGQSAEKMAKLNAIAREEQDHFALRSHRLAAAGTADGRLTAEIMPVYVPPKFDSVLTSDNGIREDSSYEQLAALKPVFDRKYGSVTAGNSSPLTDGGACVLLMNEEKARALGYPPLGIIRSYAYAALDPGEQLLQAPVLAAPVALKRAGLSLKDIDLIEMHEAFAAQVLSNLKGFESKWWAERAGFSQPVGEVDRAKLNVMGGSIAIGHPFGATGARITTTLLNELRRRGGQFGLMTVCAAGGMGFAMVVERTR
;
A
#
# COMPACT_ATOMS: atom_id res chain seq x y z
N MET A 1 7.99 -26.53 12.55
CA MET A 1 7.12 -25.37 12.30
C MET A 1 7.87 -24.15 12.78
N ALA A 2 8.19 -23.20 11.90
CA ALA A 2 8.76 -21.93 12.34
C ALA A 2 7.63 -21.13 13.01
N THR A 3 7.65 -21.07 14.32
CA THR A 3 6.75 -20.22 15.10
C THR A 3 7.44 -18.87 15.28
N PHE A 4 6.72 -17.78 14.99
CA PHE A 4 7.12 -16.45 15.42
C PHE A 4 7.24 -16.42 16.94
N GLY A 5 8.33 -15.86 17.47
CA GLY A 5 8.51 -15.64 18.90
C GLY A 5 8.34 -16.89 19.78
N ASN A 6 7.85 -16.73 20.99
CA ASN A 6 7.67 -17.78 22.02
C ASN A 6 6.54 -18.78 21.72
N GLY A 7 6.28 -19.12 20.46
CA GLY A 7 5.23 -20.05 20.06
C GLY A 7 3.84 -19.44 19.88
N ARG A 8 3.66 -18.15 20.16
CA ARG A 8 2.37 -17.45 19.96
C ARG A 8 2.12 -17.20 18.48
N ARG A 9 1.02 -17.72 17.95
CA ARG A 9 0.61 -17.50 16.55
C ARG A 9 -0.23 -16.23 16.45
N VAL A 10 0.01 -15.47 15.38
CA VAL A 10 -0.70 -14.20 15.13
C VAL A 10 -1.76 -14.40 14.07
N ALA A 11 -3.00 -14.18 14.47
CA ALA A 11 -4.17 -14.26 13.62
C ALA A 11 -4.52 -12.89 13.03
N ILE A 12 -4.87 -12.89 11.74
CA ILE A 12 -5.62 -11.81 11.10
C ILE A 12 -7.09 -12.23 11.15
N VAL A 13 -7.90 -11.48 11.88
CA VAL A 13 -9.30 -11.83 12.16
C VAL A 13 -10.24 -11.20 11.14
N ALA A 14 -9.99 -9.94 10.79
CA ALA A 14 -10.82 -9.18 9.86
C ALA A 14 -9.98 -8.14 9.12
N GLY A 15 -10.48 -7.70 7.98
CA GLY A 15 -9.92 -6.57 7.25
C GLY A 15 -11.04 -5.76 6.58
N VAL A 16 -10.85 -4.46 6.49
CA VAL A 16 -11.78 -3.53 5.85
C VAL A 16 -11.02 -2.39 5.20
N ARG A 17 -11.63 -1.80 4.19
CA ARG A 17 -11.10 -0.60 3.53
C ARG A 17 -12.19 0.35 3.09
N THR A 18 -11.85 1.60 2.88
CA THR A 18 -12.67 2.50 2.08
C THR A 18 -12.66 2.05 0.61
N PRO A 19 -13.59 2.52 -0.22
CA PRO A 19 -13.33 2.59 -1.65
C PRO A 19 -12.00 3.33 -1.87
N PHE A 20 -11.26 2.95 -2.92
CA PHE A 20 -10.09 3.70 -3.35
C PHE A 20 -10.53 4.66 -4.45
N ALA A 21 -10.36 5.97 -4.20
CA ALA A 21 -10.78 7.01 -5.10
C ALA A 21 -9.58 7.70 -5.76
N LYS A 22 -9.60 7.88 -7.09
CA LYS A 22 -8.56 8.64 -7.79
C LYS A 22 -8.38 10.01 -7.14
N ALA A 23 -7.14 10.44 -6.98
CA ALA A 23 -6.81 11.74 -6.44
C ALA A 23 -7.50 12.86 -7.22
N GLY A 24 -7.98 13.86 -6.49
CA GLY A 24 -8.74 14.99 -7.05
C GLY A 24 -10.23 14.68 -7.35
N THR A 25 -10.74 13.49 -7.01
CA THR A 25 -12.13 13.10 -7.25
C THR A 25 -12.98 13.06 -5.97
N ALA A 26 -13.67 11.97 -5.68
CA ALA A 26 -14.66 11.86 -4.61
C ALA A 26 -14.09 12.19 -3.22
N PHE A 27 -12.86 11.81 -2.92
CA PHE A 27 -12.27 12.00 -1.59
C PHE A 27 -11.33 13.22 -1.49
N LYS A 28 -11.37 14.14 -2.46
CA LYS A 28 -10.51 15.32 -2.47
C LYS A 28 -10.57 16.22 -1.23
N SER A 29 -11.65 16.16 -0.46
CA SER A 29 -11.84 16.92 0.77
C SER A 29 -11.68 16.09 2.05
N ILE A 30 -11.34 14.79 1.94
CA ILE A 30 -11.17 13.91 3.09
C ILE A 30 -9.67 13.75 3.38
N SER A 31 -9.28 14.00 4.64
CA SER A 31 -7.89 13.83 5.05
C SER A 31 -7.52 12.36 5.21
N ALA A 32 -6.21 12.05 5.16
CA ALA A 32 -5.74 10.70 5.47
C ALA A 32 -6.14 10.24 6.88
N ILE A 33 -6.18 11.18 7.86
CA ILE A 33 -6.64 10.89 9.22
C ILE A 33 -8.10 10.45 9.23
N ASP A 34 -8.98 11.17 8.52
CA ASP A 34 -10.41 10.84 8.48
C ASP A 34 -10.66 9.52 7.74
N LEU A 35 -9.95 9.25 6.65
CA LEU A 35 -9.99 7.95 5.97
C LEU A 35 -9.57 6.81 6.91
N GLY A 36 -8.53 7.03 7.72
CA GLY A 36 -8.09 6.07 8.74
C GLY A 36 -9.14 5.86 9.83
N LYS A 37 -9.74 6.95 10.36
CA LYS A 37 -10.82 6.87 11.37
C LYS A 37 -12.03 6.11 10.84
N LEU A 38 -12.44 6.35 9.60
CA LEU A 38 -13.54 5.62 8.97
C LEU A 38 -13.27 4.12 8.92
N CYS A 39 -12.07 3.71 8.47
CA CYS A 39 -11.70 2.29 8.41
C CYS A 39 -11.69 1.63 9.80
N VAL A 40 -11.11 2.28 10.79
CA VAL A 40 -11.03 1.72 12.15
C VAL A 40 -12.43 1.62 12.79
N ALA A 41 -13.27 2.64 12.61
CA ALA A 41 -14.65 2.61 13.09
C ALA A 41 -15.45 1.45 12.46
N GLU A 42 -15.38 1.32 11.15
CA GLU A 42 -16.04 0.24 10.41
C GLU A 42 -15.52 -1.15 10.82
N LEU A 43 -14.20 -1.29 11.01
CA LEU A 43 -13.61 -2.54 11.46
C LEU A 43 -14.17 -2.99 12.81
N LEU A 44 -14.25 -2.07 13.78
CA LEU A 44 -14.83 -2.33 15.09
C LEU A 44 -16.32 -2.70 14.99
N GLN A 45 -17.09 -2.01 14.15
CA GLN A 45 -18.51 -2.29 13.95
C GLN A 45 -18.73 -3.66 13.28
N ARG A 46 -18.03 -3.97 12.19
CA ARG A 46 -18.14 -5.27 11.50
C ARG A 46 -17.75 -6.46 12.37
N THR A 47 -16.77 -6.26 13.23
CA THR A 47 -16.31 -7.32 14.13
C THR A 47 -17.10 -7.37 15.44
N ASN A 48 -17.88 -6.34 15.75
CA ASN A 48 -18.53 -6.16 17.04
C ASN A 48 -17.55 -6.25 18.22
N LEU A 49 -16.29 -5.80 17.99
CA LEU A 49 -15.26 -5.77 19.03
C LEU A 49 -15.44 -4.52 19.91
N ASP A 50 -15.49 -4.70 21.24
CA ASP A 50 -15.41 -3.54 22.14
C ASP A 50 -14.03 -2.89 21.95
N GLY A 51 -14.02 -1.62 21.60
CA GLY A 51 -12.78 -0.87 21.41
C GLY A 51 -11.86 -0.85 22.64
N LYS A 52 -12.41 -1.14 23.84
CA LYS A 52 -11.62 -1.27 25.06
C LYS A 52 -10.65 -2.45 25.04
N GLU A 53 -10.91 -3.46 24.23
CA GLU A 53 -10.03 -4.62 24.03
C GLU A 53 -8.82 -4.28 23.16
N VAL A 54 -8.87 -3.21 22.38
CA VAL A 54 -7.76 -2.79 21.49
C VAL A 54 -6.65 -2.16 22.31
N GLN A 55 -5.48 -2.77 22.30
CA GLN A 55 -4.32 -2.35 23.08
C GLN A 55 -3.38 -1.42 22.28
N ALA A 56 -3.30 -1.62 20.97
CA ALA A 56 -2.45 -0.80 20.10
C ALA A 56 -3.08 -0.54 18.74
N LEU A 57 -2.71 0.59 18.13
CA LEU A 57 -3.00 0.96 16.76
C LEU A 57 -1.71 1.38 16.06
N VAL A 58 -1.32 0.62 15.03
CA VAL A 58 -0.13 0.91 14.21
C VAL A 58 -0.58 1.26 12.80
N PHE A 59 -0.21 2.45 12.32
CA PHE A 59 -0.78 2.96 11.07
C PHE A 59 0.27 3.57 10.15
N GLY A 60 0.23 3.16 8.87
CA GLY A 60 1.14 3.63 7.82
C GLY A 60 0.62 4.86 7.10
N THR A 61 1.52 5.78 6.80
CA THR A 61 1.33 6.85 5.81
C THR A 61 2.66 7.19 5.17
N VAL A 62 2.64 7.64 3.93
CA VAL A 62 3.86 8.00 3.18
C VAL A 62 4.04 9.51 3.10
N ILE A 63 2.95 10.24 2.99
CA ILE A 63 2.95 11.70 2.96
C ILE A 63 2.27 12.21 4.24
N PRO A 64 3.01 12.30 5.35
CA PRO A 64 2.43 12.71 6.62
C PRO A 64 2.00 14.18 6.58
N SER A 65 0.94 14.47 7.33
CA SER A 65 0.57 15.85 7.61
C SER A 65 1.62 16.49 8.52
N VAL A 66 2.07 17.69 8.18
CA VAL A 66 2.99 18.48 9.03
C VAL A 66 2.33 18.83 10.38
N LEU A 67 1.00 18.95 10.41
CA LEU A 67 0.22 19.30 11.61
C LEU A 67 -0.03 18.07 12.48
N ALA A 68 0.06 16.86 11.93
CA ALA A 68 -0.23 15.62 12.64
C ALA A 68 0.72 14.51 12.15
N PRO A 69 2.01 14.57 12.53
CA PRO A 69 3.03 13.65 12.03
C PRO A 69 2.80 12.19 12.49
N ASN A 70 2.12 11.99 13.61
CA ASN A 70 1.71 10.65 14.07
C ASN A 70 0.23 10.41 13.73
N ILE A 71 -0.04 10.00 12.48
CA ILE A 71 -1.39 9.70 12.01
C ILE A 71 -2.07 8.62 12.85
N ALA A 72 -1.33 7.60 13.30
CA ALA A 72 -1.88 6.54 14.13
C ALA A 72 -2.49 7.10 15.44
N ARG A 73 -1.81 8.06 16.07
CA ARG A 73 -2.35 8.67 17.27
C ARG A 73 -3.64 9.44 16.99
N GLU A 74 -3.68 10.22 15.93
CA GLU A 74 -4.89 10.96 15.56
C GLU A 74 -6.07 10.04 15.19
N VAL A 75 -5.79 8.93 14.53
CA VAL A 75 -6.79 7.89 14.24
C VAL A 75 -7.26 7.21 15.53
N SER A 76 -6.37 6.92 16.48
CA SER A 76 -6.72 6.27 17.76
C SER A 76 -7.58 7.13 18.68
N LEU A 77 -7.68 8.43 18.43
CA LEU A 77 -8.52 9.36 19.22
C LEU A 77 -10.00 9.37 18.81
N LEU A 78 -10.41 8.49 17.89
CA LEU A 78 -11.84 8.33 17.58
C LEU A 78 -12.63 7.88 18.84
N PRO A 79 -13.92 8.25 18.99
CA PRO A 79 -14.69 8.00 20.21
C PRO A 79 -14.89 6.52 20.56
N LEU A 80 -14.73 5.61 19.59
CA LEU A 80 -14.91 4.16 19.80
C LEU A 80 -13.70 3.49 20.49
N LEU A 81 -12.56 4.16 20.58
CA LEU A 81 -11.36 3.65 21.23
C LEU A 81 -11.06 4.40 22.53
N PRO A 82 -10.53 3.71 23.53
CA PRO A 82 -10.01 4.38 24.72
C PRO A 82 -8.88 5.35 24.37
N LYS A 83 -8.86 6.52 24.97
CA LYS A 83 -7.78 7.51 24.74
C LYS A 83 -6.39 7.04 25.17
N GLY A 84 -6.31 5.97 25.96
CA GLY A 84 -5.08 5.34 26.42
C GLY A 84 -4.49 4.31 25.44
N VAL A 85 -5.14 4.02 24.30
CA VAL A 85 -4.60 3.10 23.29
C VAL A 85 -3.24 3.60 22.81
N GLN A 86 -2.25 2.70 22.82
CA GLN A 86 -0.93 3.01 22.28
C GLN A 86 -1.02 3.15 20.77
N ALA A 87 -0.41 4.19 20.22
CA ALA A 87 -0.47 4.41 18.79
C ALA A 87 0.80 5.06 18.26
N PHE A 88 1.35 4.49 17.19
CA PHE A 88 2.50 5.05 16.49
C PHE A 88 2.40 4.83 14.98
N SER A 89 3.00 5.74 14.23
CA SER A 89 3.02 5.72 12.78
C SER A 89 4.30 5.11 12.24
N VAL A 90 4.18 4.45 11.10
CA VAL A 90 5.31 3.88 10.36
C VAL A 90 5.29 4.38 8.92
N SER A 91 6.48 4.49 8.33
CA SER A 91 6.63 4.79 6.91
C SER A 91 7.69 3.88 6.29
N ARG A 92 7.26 3.08 5.31
CA ARG A 92 8.09 2.26 4.42
C ARG A 92 7.58 2.37 2.99
N ALA A 93 7.32 3.60 2.56
CA ALA A 93 6.72 3.89 1.26
C ALA A 93 5.50 2.97 0.99
N CYS A 94 5.39 2.34 -0.18
CA CYS A 94 4.25 1.49 -0.56
C CYS A 94 4.02 0.28 0.38
N ALA A 95 5.01 -0.11 1.18
CA ALA A 95 4.92 -1.20 2.16
C ALA A 95 4.60 -0.73 3.59
N SER A 96 4.14 0.51 3.79
CA SER A 96 3.89 1.07 5.13
C SER A 96 2.83 0.32 5.90
N ALA A 97 1.69 -0.05 5.29
CA ALA A 97 0.70 -0.88 5.97
C ALA A 97 1.22 -2.28 6.30
N ASN A 98 2.08 -2.85 5.45
CA ASN A 98 2.73 -4.13 5.75
C ASN A 98 3.66 -4.01 6.95
N GLN A 99 4.43 -2.91 7.07
CA GLN A 99 5.23 -2.62 8.26
C GLN A 99 4.35 -2.50 9.50
N ALA A 100 3.24 -1.77 9.41
CA ALA A 100 2.29 -1.66 10.52
C ALA A 100 1.75 -3.02 10.97
N ILE A 101 1.41 -3.89 10.02
CA ILE A 101 0.93 -5.25 10.28
C ILE A 101 2.02 -6.09 10.95
N THR A 102 3.26 -6.05 10.46
CA THR A 102 4.34 -6.85 11.04
C THR A 102 4.80 -6.34 12.39
N ASP A 103 4.84 -5.03 12.63
CA ASP A 103 5.19 -4.47 13.93
C ASP A 103 4.14 -4.85 15.00
N ALA A 104 2.85 -4.78 14.67
CA ALA A 104 1.80 -5.23 15.55
C ALA A 104 1.86 -6.75 15.78
N ALA A 105 2.15 -7.52 14.72
CA ALA A 105 2.29 -8.97 14.82
C ALA A 105 3.47 -9.38 15.71
N ASP A 106 4.61 -8.72 15.61
CA ASP A 106 5.78 -8.99 16.45
C ASP A 106 5.49 -8.71 17.93
N GLN A 107 4.80 -7.62 18.25
CA GLN A 107 4.41 -7.33 19.63
C GLN A 107 3.44 -8.37 20.20
N ILE A 108 2.50 -8.88 19.37
CA ILE A 108 1.61 -9.98 19.76
C ILE A 108 2.39 -11.28 19.95
N ALA A 109 3.30 -11.61 19.03
CA ALA A 109 4.12 -12.81 19.11
C ALA A 109 5.04 -12.83 20.33
N LEU A 110 5.57 -11.65 20.72
CA LEU A 110 6.38 -11.46 21.93
C LEU A 110 5.55 -11.46 23.23
N GLY A 111 4.22 -11.41 23.14
CA GLY A 111 3.35 -11.39 24.30
C GLY A 111 3.18 -10.02 24.95
N HIS A 112 3.60 -8.94 24.28
CA HIS A 112 3.39 -7.58 24.76
C HIS A 112 1.95 -7.11 24.58
N LEU A 113 1.25 -7.63 23.57
CA LEU A 113 -0.13 -7.35 23.20
C LEU A 113 -0.87 -8.64 22.89
N ASP A 114 -2.19 -8.60 22.98
CA ASP A 114 -3.08 -9.66 22.48
C ASP A 114 -3.91 -9.20 21.28
N ILE A 115 -4.28 -7.92 21.23
CA ILE A 115 -5.17 -7.36 20.21
C ILE A 115 -4.63 -6.02 19.73
N ALA A 116 -4.47 -5.89 18.41
CA ALA A 116 -4.04 -4.66 17.78
C ALA A 116 -4.78 -4.42 16.47
N ILE A 117 -4.94 -3.15 16.10
CA ILE A 117 -5.37 -2.74 14.76
C ILE A 117 -4.14 -2.23 14.00
N ALA A 118 -3.94 -2.72 12.78
CA ALA A 118 -2.85 -2.29 11.92
C ALA A 118 -3.34 -1.98 10.51
N GLY A 119 -2.76 -0.97 9.88
CA GLY A 119 -3.14 -0.59 8.53
C GLY A 119 -2.47 0.68 8.07
N GLY A 120 -3.20 1.49 7.32
CA GLY A 120 -2.73 2.79 6.89
C GLY A 120 -3.74 3.52 6.03
N SER A 121 -3.49 4.78 5.81
CA SER A 121 -4.30 5.63 4.94
C SER A 121 -3.44 6.68 4.24
N GLU A 122 -3.93 7.12 3.09
CA GLU A 122 -3.29 8.15 2.30
C GLU A 122 -4.33 9.05 1.67
N SER A 123 -4.03 10.34 1.56
CA SER A 123 -4.81 11.30 0.76
C SER A 123 -3.88 12.01 -0.19
N LEU A 124 -3.76 11.47 -1.41
CA LEU A 124 -2.93 12.06 -2.46
C LEU A 124 -3.60 13.28 -3.11
N SER A 125 -4.87 13.52 -2.78
CA SER A 125 -5.56 14.77 -3.07
C SER A 125 -5.13 15.93 -2.16
N ASN A 126 -4.69 15.62 -0.93
CA ASN A 126 -4.36 16.62 0.10
C ASN A 126 -2.87 16.60 0.46
N ILE A 127 -2.00 16.46 -0.54
CA ILE A 127 -0.57 16.55 -0.33
C ILE A 127 -0.17 17.97 0.12
N PRO A 128 0.77 18.12 1.08
CA PRO A 128 1.26 19.43 1.48
C PRO A 128 1.87 20.17 0.28
N ILE A 129 1.38 21.37 0.02
CA ILE A 129 2.00 22.27 -0.97
C ILE A 129 3.15 22.99 -0.28
N LEU A 130 4.37 22.80 -0.79
CA LEU A 130 5.55 23.48 -0.28
C LEU A 130 5.76 24.79 -1.00
N HIS A 131 6.17 25.81 -0.28
CA HIS A 131 6.63 27.06 -0.87
C HIS A 131 8.15 27.03 -1.05
N ALA A 132 8.64 27.76 -2.04
CA ALA A 132 10.07 27.97 -2.21
C ALA A 132 10.66 28.58 -0.93
N GLN A 133 11.87 28.16 -0.55
CA GLN A 133 12.53 28.59 0.69
C GLN A 133 12.58 30.11 0.82
N GLY A 134 12.90 30.83 -0.27
CA GLY A 134 12.96 32.31 -0.28
C GLY A 134 11.62 32.96 0.07
N PHE A 135 10.48 32.37 -0.36
CA PHE A 135 9.15 32.83 0.02
C PHE A 135 8.89 32.62 1.52
N ALA A 136 9.15 31.41 2.02
CA ALA A 136 8.97 31.07 3.43
C ALA A 136 9.83 31.96 4.35
N GLU A 137 11.10 32.17 4.02
CA GLU A 137 12.00 33.04 4.77
C GLU A 137 11.52 34.51 4.78
N ALA A 138 11.05 35.02 3.65
CA ALA A 138 10.51 36.36 3.57
C ALA A 138 9.28 36.58 4.44
N LEU A 139 8.36 35.57 4.47
CA LEU A 139 7.18 35.58 5.35
C LEU A 139 7.58 35.55 6.84
N VAL A 140 8.53 34.68 7.21
CA VAL A 140 9.03 34.60 8.59
C VAL A 140 9.70 35.89 9.02
N LEU A 141 10.52 36.52 8.15
CA LEU A 141 11.12 37.81 8.45
C LEU A 141 10.08 38.93 8.57
N ALA A 142 9.06 38.92 7.69
CA ALA A 142 7.96 39.89 7.75
C ALA A 142 7.11 39.72 9.04
N SER A 143 6.86 38.50 9.48
CA SER A 143 6.10 38.22 10.72
C SER A 143 6.84 38.70 11.97
N LYS A 144 8.16 38.63 11.99
CA LYS A 144 9.03 39.11 13.09
C LYS A 144 9.37 40.59 13.06
N ALA A 145 9.04 41.29 11.96
CA ALA A 145 9.38 42.71 11.77
C ALA A 145 8.56 43.60 12.71
N LYS A 146 9.22 44.42 13.52
CA LYS A 146 8.62 45.34 14.51
C LYS A 146 8.02 46.62 13.90
N SER A 147 8.31 46.94 12.63
CA SER A 147 7.81 48.12 11.96
C SER A 147 7.31 47.82 10.56
N PHE A 148 6.35 48.61 10.09
CA PHE A 148 5.79 48.47 8.75
C PHE A 148 6.84 48.55 7.63
N PRO A 149 7.80 49.52 7.63
CA PRO A 149 8.86 49.56 6.63
C PRO A 149 9.78 48.33 6.63
N ALA A 150 10.04 47.75 7.81
CA ALA A 150 10.83 46.52 7.93
C ALA A 150 10.07 45.31 7.36
N ARG A 151 8.75 45.27 7.56
CA ARG A 151 7.87 44.23 6.98
C ARG A 151 7.84 44.32 5.46
N LEU A 152 7.69 45.52 4.91
CA LEU A 152 7.73 45.75 3.45
C LEU A 152 9.07 45.32 2.86
N ARG A 153 10.17 45.65 3.50
CA ARG A 153 11.52 45.25 3.06
C ARG A 153 11.71 43.74 3.04
N ALA A 154 11.14 43.04 4.04
CA ALA A 154 11.18 41.58 4.07
C ALA A 154 10.39 40.98 2.89
N LEU A 155 9.16 41.45 2.63
CA LEU A 155 8.33 40.99 1.53
C LEU A 155 8.91 41.32 0.16
N ALA A 156 9.60 42.47 0.00
CA ALA A 156 10.26 42.87 -1.24
C ALA A 156 11.42 41.94 -1.67
N ARG A 157 11.82 40.99 -0.82
CA ARG A 157 12.81 39.96 -1.16
C ARG A 157 12.20 38.80 -1.98
N ILE A 158 10.86 38.68 -2.02
CA ILE A 158 10.17 37.65 -2.77
C ILE A 158 10.35 37.88 -4.26
N ARG A 159 10.95 36.94 -4.95
CA ARG A 159 11.10 36.96 -6.41
C ARG A 159 9.92 36.26 -7.07
N PRO A 160 9.53 36.57 -8.30
CA PRO A 160 8.43 35.90 -8.99
C PRO A 160 8.57 34.37 -9.01
N LYS A 161 9.78 33.82 -9.13
CA LYS A 161 10.05 32.38 -9.09
C LYS A 161 9.76 31.75 -7.72
N ASP A 162 9.84 32.51 -6.64
CA ASP A 162 9.62 32.04 -5.29
C ASP A 162 8.12 31.87 -4.98
N LEU A 163 7.23 32.43 -5.84
CA LEU A 163 5.78 32.27 -5.75
C LEU A 163 5.26 30.97 -6.36
N VAL A 164 6.10 30.29 -7.15
CA VAL A 164 5.73 29.01 -7.76
C VAL A 164 5.74 27.93 -6.67
N PRO A 165 4.61 27.23 -6.45
CA PRO A 165 4.55 26.14 -5.49
C PRO A 165 5.53 25.04 -5.88
N VAL A 166 6.20 24.46 -4.86
CA VAL A 166 7.01 23.27 -5.04
C VAL A 166 6.12 22.07 -4.75
N THR A 167 5.68 21.38 -5.80
CA THR A 167 4.94 20.13 -5.65
C THR A 167 5.93 19.04 -5.23
N PRO A 168 5.68 18.31 -4.12
CA PRO A 168 6.51 17.16 -3.76
C PRO A 168 6.52 16.17 -4.92
N ALA A 169 7.69 15.90 -5.47
CA ALA A 169 7.85 14.91 -6.51
C ALA A 169 7.74 13.51 -5.89
N ILE A 170 7.02 12.59 -6.57
CA ILE A 170 7.05 11.15 -6.24
C ILE A 170 8.33 10.60 -6.88
N ALA A 171 9.46 11.03 -6.38
CA ALA A 171 10.79 10.71 -6.86
C ALA A 171 11.67 10.22 -5.71
N GLU A 172 12.62 9.38 -6.05
CA GLU A 172 13.64 8.91 -5.11
C GLU A 172 14.62 10.07 -4.80
N PRO A 173 14.73 10.52 -3.54
CA PRO A 173 15.61 11.65 -3.21
C PRO A 173 17.07 11.40 -3.52
N SER A 174 17.54 10.15 -3.42
CA SER A 174 18.95 9.78 -3.63
C SER A 174 19.37 9.79 -5.10
N THR A 175 18.45 9.49 -6.02
CA THR A 175 18.73 9.39 -7.46
C THR A 175 18.08 10.48 -8.30
N GLY A 176 17.05 11.13 -7.77
CA GLY A 176 16.19 12.06 -8.50
C GLY A 176 15.25 11.39 -9.50
N GLU A 177 15.28 10.04 -9.64
CA GLU A 177 14.38 9.32 -10.52
C GLU A 177 12.97 9.21 -9.92
N THR A 178 11.97 9.48 -10.74
CA THR A 178 10.59 9.15 -10.37
C THR A 178 10.37 7.64 -10.41
N MET A 179 9.36 7.15 -9.67
CA MET A 179 9.02 5.72 -9.67
C MET A 179 8.71 5.22 -11.08
N GLY A 180 8.06 6.03 -11.91
CA GLY A 180 7.77 5.67 -13.30
C GLY A 180 9.00 5.64 -14.20
N GLN A 181 9.99 6.52 -14.00
CA GLN A 181 11.28 6.43 -14.69
C GLN A 181 12.04 5.17 -14.31
N SER A 182 12.00 4.79 -13.03
CA SER A 182 12.57 3.51 -12.59
C SER A 182 11.85 2.31 -13.21
N ALA A 183 10.51 2.33 -13.29
CA ALA A 183 9.74 1.29 -13.97
C ALA A 183 10.09 1.20 -15.46
N GLU A 184 10.27 2.34 -16.14
CA GLU A 184 10.69 2.39 -17.54
C GLU A 184 12.10 1.82 -17.73
N LYS A 185 13.03 2.15 -16.83
CA LYS A 185 14.37 1.57 -16.78
C LYS A 185 14.32 0.03 -16.63
N MET A 186 13.49 -0.45 -15.71
CA MET A 186 13.29 -1.88 -15.49
C MET A 186 12.70 -2.57 -16.72
N ALA A 187 11.72 -1.93 -17.40
CA ALA A 187 11.15 -2.46 -18.63
C ALA A 187 12.25 -2.70 -19.70
N LYS A 188 13.14 -1.72 -19.86
CA LYS A 188 14.26 -1.81 -20.83
C LYS A 188 15.28 -2.88 -20.42
N LEU A 189 15.73 -2.89 -19.16
CA LEU A 189 16.73 -3.82 -18.66
C LEU A 189 16.26 -5.27 -18.69
N ASN A 190 14.98 -5.52 -18.43
CA ASN A 190 14.39 -6.85 -18.38
C ASN A 190 13.69 -7.23 -19.71
N ALA A 191 13.81 -6.40 -20.76
CA ALA A 191 13.16 -6.62 -22.05
C ALA A 191 11.66 -6.93 -21.91
N ILE A 192 10.92 -6.07 -21.18
CA ILE A 192 9.47 -6.16 -21.03
C ILE A 192 8.82 -5.36 -22.16
N ALA A 193 8.14 -6.04 -23.07
CA ALA A 193 7.47 -5.39 -24.19
C ALA A 193 6.28 -4.54 -23.74
N ARG A 194 5.98 -3.47 -24.48
CA ARG A 194 4.81 -2.62 -24.25
C ARG A 194 3.51 -3.41 -24.28
N GLU A 195 3.40 -4.32 -25.24
CA GLU A 195 2.25 -5.19 -25.41
C GLU A 195 1.98 -6.05 -24.18
N GLU A 196 3.02 -6.65 -23.59
CA GLU A 196 2.90 -7.46 -22.37
C GLU A 196 2.39 -6.61 -21.18
N GLN A 197 2.86 -5.35 -21.08
CA GLN A 197 2.42 -4.41 -20.03
C GLN A 197 0.94 -4.06 -20.20
N ASP A 198 0.50 -3.77 -21.41
CA ASP A 198 -0.90 -3.40 -21.71
C ASP A 198 -1.84 -4.59 -21.51
N HIS A 199 -1.46 -5.80 -21.90
CA HIS A 199 -2.23 -7.02 -21.62
C HIS A 199 -2.34 -7.29 -20.10
N PHE A 200 -1.26 -7.08 -19.36
CA PHE A 200 -1.29 -7.21 -17.91
C PHE A 200 -2.25 -6.20 -17.26
N ALA A 201 -2.18 -4.95 -17.69
CA ALA A 201 -3.09 -3.89 -17.21
C ALA A 201 -4.55 -4.18 -17.54
N LEU A 202 -4.83 -4.62 -18.76
CA LEU A 202 -6.17 -5.04 -19.20
C LEU A 202 -6.71 -6.17 -18.32
N ARG A 203 -5.86 -7.18 -18.02
CA ARG A 203 -6.21 -8.28 -17.13
C ARG A 203 -6.55 -7.76 -15.73
N SER A 204 -5.75 -6.84 -15.18
CA SER A 204 -6.02 -6.23 -13.87
C SER A 204 -7.39 -5.56 -13.83
N HIS A 205 -7.74 -4.75 -14.83
CA HIS A 205 -9.05 -4.10 -14.92
C HIS A 205 -10.20 -5.09 -15.05
N ARG A 206 -10.08 -6.11 -15.92
CA ARG A 206 -11.12 -7.13 -16.12
C ARG A 206 -11.41 -7.94 -14.85
N LEU A 207 -10.37 -8.34 -14.14
CA LEU A 207 -10.53 -9.10 -12.90
C LEU A 207 -11.13 -8.23 -11.79
N ALA A 208 -10.72 -6.97 -11.68
CA ALA A 208 -11.28 -6.04 -10.70
C ALA A 208 -12.75 -5.71 -11.00
N ALA A 209 -13.09 -5.50 -12.28
CA ALA A 209 -14.48 -5.28 -12.70
C ALA A 209 -15.37 -6.49 -12.39
N ALA A 210 -14.92 -7.70 -12.74
CA ALA A 210 -15.64 -8.93 -12.41
C ALA A 210 -15.84 -9.09 -10.90
N GLY A 211 -14.77 -8.89 -10.09
CA GLY A 211 -14.85 -8.98 -8.64
C GLY A 211 -15.71 -7.89 -7.99
N THR A 212 -15.87 -6.75 -8.63
CA THR A 212 -16.81 -5.68 -8.20
C THR A 212 -18.24 -6.09 -8.53
N ALA A 213 -18.50 -6.57 -9.75
CA ALA A 213 -19.83 -6.94 -10.22
C ALA A 213 -20.43 -8.12 -9.44
N ASP A 214 -19.61 -9.10 -9.06
CA ASP A 214 -20.06 -10.28 -8.30
C ASP A 214 -20.00 -10.12 -6.77
N GLY A 215 -19.62 -8.94 -6.29
CA GLY A 215 -19.61 -8.60 -4.87
C GLY A 215 -18.37 -9.02 -4.07
N ARG A 216 -17.41 -9.73 -4.68
CA ARG A 216 -16.20 -10.21 -3.97
C ARG A 216 -15.31 -9.06 -3.50
N LEU A 217 -15.07 -8.05 -4.33
CA LEU A 217 -14.30 -6.86 -3.93
C LEU A 217 -15.13 -5.95 -3.02
N THR A 218 -16.41 -5.76 -3.30
CA THR A 218 -17.26 -4.86 -2.49
C THR A 218 -17.47 -5.38 -1.07
N ALA A 219 -17.33 -6.69 -0.83
CA ALA A 219 -17.42 -7.28 0.51
C ALA A 219 -16.36 -6.73 1.49
N GLU A 220 -15.18 -6.35 1.01
CA GLU A 220 -14.12 -5.75 1.85
C GLU A 220 -14.22 -4.21 1.95
N ILE A 221 -15.08 -3.60 1.13
CA ILE A 221 -15.26 -2.15 1.06
C ILE A 221 -16.39 -1.71 2.00
N MET A 222 -16.16 -0.60 2.69
CA MET A 222 -17.22 0.12 3.41
C MET A 222 -17.82 1.23 2.54
N PRO A 223 -19.11 1.54 2.65
CA PRO A 223 -19.67 2.72 2.00
C PRO A 223 -19.13 4.00 2.66
N VAL A 224 -18.77 5.00 1.86
CA VAL A 224 -18.32 6.29 2.37
C VAL A 224 -19.19 7.41 1.82
N TYR A 225 -19.85 8.13 2.70
CA TYR A 225 -20.60 9.35 2.36
C TYR A 225 -19.63 10.49 2.08
N VAL A 226 -19.80 11.10 0.91
CA VAL A 226 -18.83 12.10 0.39
C VAL A 226 -19.13 13.50 0.96
N PRO A 227 -18.20 14.07 1.76
CA PRO A 227 -18.38 15.43 2.27
C PRO A 227 -18.21 16.48 1.15
N PRO A 228 -18.67 17.75 1.34
CA PRO A 228 -19.30 18.26 2.58
C PRO A 228 -20.81 18.04 2.65
N LYS A 229 -21.47 17.65 1.56
CA LYS A 229 -22.92 17.54 1.49
C LYS A 229 -23.46 16.22 1.99
N PHE A 230 -22.66 15.13 1.92
CA PHE A 230 -23.08 13.77 2.29
C PHE A 230 -24.31 13.25 1.51
N ASP A 231 -24.55 13.80 0.32
CA ASP A 231 -25.64 13.47 -0.58
C ASP A 231 -25.30 12.36 -1.60
N SER A 232 -24.04 12.00 -1.64
CA SER A 232 -23.53 10.91 -2.48
C SER A 232 -22.73 9.90 -1.65
N VAL A 233 -22.79 8.64 -2.06
CA VAL A 233 -22.09 7.53 -1.40
C VAL A 233 -21.18 6.85 -2.40
N LEU A 234 -19.92 6.68 -2.04
CA LEU A 234 -19.01 5.84 -2.81
C LEU A 234 -18.96 4.44 -2.18
N THR A 235 -19.26 3.40 -2.97
CA THR A 235 -19.38 2.01 -2.53
C THR A 235 -18.41 1.08 -3.25
N SER A 236 -17.67 1.59 -4.24
CA SER A 236 -16.70 0.84 -5.06
C SER A 236 -15.54 1.71 -5.47
N ASP A 237 -14.46 1.09 -5.89
CA ASP A 237 -13.26 1.77 -6.37
C ASP A 237 -13.56 2.49 -7.70
N ASN A 238 -13.26 3.78 -7.78
CA ASN A 238 -13.59 4.59 -8.97
C ASN A 238 -12.48 4.57 -10.03
N GLY A 239 -11.44 3.77 -9.81
CA GLY A 239 -10.32 3.58 -10.75
C GLY A 239 -10.58 2.53 -11.82
N ILE A 240 -11.44 1.55 -11.51
CA ILE A 240 -11.72 0.39 -12.36
C ILE A 240 -12.40 0.83 -13.66
N ARG A 241 -11.91 0.32 -14.79
CA ARG A 241 -12.46 0.59 -16.12
C ARG A 241 -13.00 -0.71 -16.69
N GLU A 242 -14.31 -0.87 -16.65
CA GLU A 242 -15.01 -2.07 -17.14
C GLU A 242 -14.94 -2.18 -18.67
N ASP A 243 -14.90 -1.04 -19.36
CA ASP A 243 -14.83 -0.90 -20.81
C ASP A 243 -13.42 -0.89 -21.39
N SER A 244 -12.40 -1.20 -20.57
CA SER A 244 -11.01 -1.20 -21.04
C SER A 244 -10.75 -2.24 -22.12
N SER A 245 -10.06 -1.84 -23.18
CA SER A 245 -9.61 -2.73 -24.25
C SER A 245 -8.11 -2.58 -24.52
N TYR A 246 -7.54 -3.58 -25.19
CA TYR A 246 -6.13 -3.52 -25.59
C TYR A 246 -5.85 -2.34 -26.52
N GLU A 247 -6.75 -2.06 -27.47
CA GLU A 247 -6.62 -0.97 -28.44
C GLU A 247 -6.61 0.40 -27.76
N GLN A 248 -7.44 0.58 -26.73
CA GLN A 248 -7.45 1.81 -25.94
C GLN A 248 -6.14 1.99 -25.15
N LEU A 249 -5.60 0.92 -24.57
CA LEU A 249 -4.32 0.96 -23.83
C LEU A 249 -3.16 1.19 -24.79
N ALA A 250 -3.11 0.49 -25.92
CA ALA A 250 -2.07 0.61 -26.93
C ALA A 250 -1.98 2.02 -27.56
N ALA A 251 -3.12 2.73 -27.64
CA ALA A 251 -3.19 4.10 -28.14
C ALA A 251 -2.58 5.15 -27.17
N LEU A 252 -2.36 4.80 -25.90
CA LEU A 252 -1.81 5.72 -24.91
C LEU A 252 -0.32 6.00 -25.18
N LYS A 253 0.07 7.27 -25.01
CA LYS A 253 1.48 7.68 -25.18
C LYS A 253 2.28 7.37 -23.93
N PRO A 254 3.57 6.98 -24.07
CA PRO A 254 4.49 6.86 -22.94
C PRO A 254 4.61 8.16 -22.14
N VAL A 255 4.72 8.04 -20.82
CA VAL A 255 4.73 9.20 -19.90
C VAL A 255 6.15 9.57 -19.48
N PHE A 256 6.99 8.59 -19.17
CA PHE A 256 8.30 8.81 -18.53
C PHE A 256 9.47 8.88 -19.52
N ASP A 257 9.36 8.21 -20.65
CA ASP A 257 10.23 8.41 -21.81
C ASP A 257 9.33 8.55 -23.05
N ARG A 258 9.10 9.80 -23.46
CA ARG A 258 8.13 10.09 -24.53
C ARG A 258 8.51 9.54 -25.90
N LYS A 259 9.79 9.25 -26.13
CA LYS A 259 10.29 8.84 -27.44
C LYS A 259 10.46 7.33 -27.55
N TYR A 260 10.96 6.70 -26.51
CA TYR A 260 11.35 5.29 -26.52
C TYR A 260 10.76 4.49 -25.37
N GLY A 261 9.82 5.07 -24.65
CA GLY A 261 9.22 4.47 -23.47
C GLY A 261 8.06 3.53 -23.79
N SER A 262 7.71 2.75 -22.80
CA SER A 262 6.65 1.78 -22.81
C SER A 262 5.64 1.96 -21.67
N VAL A 263 6.03 2.65 -20.61
CA VAL A 263 5.19 2.89 -19.43
C VAL A 263 4.23 4.05 -19.68
N THR A 264 2.94 3.78 -19.53
CA THR A 264 1.84 4.74 -19.78
C THR A 264 0.98 4.93 -18.54
N ALA A 265 0.08 5.91 -18.58
CA ALA A 265 -0.94 6.06 -17.54
C ALA A 265 -1.90 4.85 -17.45
N GLY A 266 -2.06 4.08 -18.53
CA GLY A 266 -2.94 2.91 -18.56
C GLY A 266 -2.33 1.64 -17.98
N ASN A 267 -1.00 1.52 -17.96
CA ASN A 267 -0.29 0.37 -17.39
C ASN A 267 0.47 0.70 -16.09
N SER A 268 0.01 1.77 -15.41
CA SER A 268 0.51 2.28 -14.12
C SER A 268 -0.64 2.43 -13.13
N SER A 269 -0.37 2.26 -11.84
CA SER A 269 -1.36 2.53 -10.80
C SER A 269 -1.66 4.03 -10.70
N PRO A 270 -2.94 4.44 -10.58
CA PRO A 270 -3.30 5.84 -10.39
C PRO A 270 -2.98 6.30 -8.97
N LEU A 271 -2.67 7.59 -8.81
CA LEU A 271 -2.64 8.25 -7.51
C LEU A 271 -4.05 8.22 -6.89
N THR A 272 -4.14 7.82 -5.63
CA THR A 272 -5.42 7.44 -5.04
C THR A 272 -5.50 7.84 -3.58
N ASP A 273 -6.70 8.21 -3.14
CA ASP A 273 -7.06 8.42 -1.74
C ASP A 273 -7.73 7.16 -1.19
N GLY A 274 -7.41 6.78 0.04
CA GLY A 274 -8.06 5.63 0.67
C GLY A 274 -7.40 5.22 1.98
N GLY A 275 -8.10 4.38 2.74
CA GLY A 275 -7.63 3.75 3.95
C GLY A 275 -7.96 2.27 3.97
N ALA A 276 -7.15 1.48 4.66
CA ALA A 276 -7.37 0.06 4.90
C ALA A 276 -6.74 -0.37 6.21
N CYS A 277 -7.40 -1.26 6.95
CA CYS A 277 -6.86 -1.81 8.17
C CYS A 277 -7.31 -3.25 8.40
N VAL A 278 -6.54 -3.95 9.24
CA VAL A 278 -6.80 -5.32 9.68
C VAL A 278 -6.80 -5.40 11.21
N LEU A 279 -7.58 -6.34 11.73
CA LEU A 279 -7.60 -6.69 13.14
C LEU A 279 -6.68 -7.89 13.36
N LEU A 280 -5.69 -7.70 14.22
CA LEU A 280 -4.71 -8.70 14.60
C LEU A 280 -4.97 -9.15 16.03
N MET A 281 -4.91 -10.46 16.26
CA MET A 281 -5.04 -11.04 17.59
C MET A 281 -4.05 -12.18 17.79
N ASN A 282 -3.68 -12.44 19.04
CA ASN A 282 -3.16 -13.75 19.40
C ASN A 282 -4.19 -14.82 19.01
N GLU A 283 -3.79 -15.91 18.36
CA GLU A 283 -4.73 -16.92 17.83
C GLU A 283 -5.60 -17.54 18.92
N GLU A 284 -5.03 -17.87 20.08
CA GLU A 284 -5.76 -18.48 21.20
C GLU A 284 -6.79 -17.48 21.76
N LYS A 285 -6.39 -16.22 21.92
CA LYS A 285 -7.29 -15.13 22.35
C LYS A 285 -8.43 -14.93 21.37
N ALA A 286 -8.13 -14.93 20.04
CA ALA A 286 -9.14 -14.79 18.99
C ALA A 286 -10.18 -15.92 19.11
N ARG A 287 -9.75 -17.17 19.23
CA ARG A 287 -10.64 -18.33 19.38
C ARG A 287 -11.44 -18.27 20.69
N ALA A 288 -10.81 -17.89 21.79
CA ALA A 288 -11.48 -17.76 23.10
C ALA A 288 -12.58 -16.69 23.09
N LEU A 289 -12.40 -15.63 22.32
CA LEU A 289 -13.38 -14.55 22.14
C LEU A 289 -14.42 -14.84 21.05
N GLY A 290 -14.33 -16.01 20.37
CA GLY A 290 -15.26 -16.39 19.30
C GLY A 290 -14.97 -15.74 17.94
N TYR A 291 -13.77 -15.21 17.72
CA TYR A 291 -13.34 -14.64 16.45
C TYR A 291 -12.58 -15.69 15.61
N PRO A 292 -13.21 -16.28 14.60
CA PRO A 292 -12.51 -17.22 13.73
C PRO A 292 -11.47 -16.46 12.90
N PRO A 293 -10.18 -16.84 12.94
CA PRO A 293 -9.17 -16.21 12.13
C PRO A 293 -9.46 -16.36 10.63
N LEU A 294 -9.28 -15.30 9.84
CA LEU A 294 -9.22 -15.38 8.38
C LEU A 294 -7.95 -16.11 7.95
N GLY A 295 -6.86 -15.86 8.64
CA GLY A 295 -5.59 -16.52 8.43
C GLY A 295 -4.56 -16.16 9.48
N ILE A 296 -3.41 -16.82 9.38
CA ILE A 296 -2.26 -16.70 10.29
C ILE A 296 -1.08 -16.16 9.49
N ILE A 297 -0.32 -15.26 10.08
CA ILE A 297 0.97 -14.82 9.52
C ILE A 297 1.98 -15.93 9.77
N ARG A 298 2.49 -16.55 8.68
CA ARG A 298 3.49 -17.63 8.75
C ARG A 298 4.90 -17.10 8.82
N SER A 299 5.18 -16.12 8.00
CA SER A 299 6.50 -15.48 7.89
C SER A 299 6.40 -14.18 7.12
N TYR A 300 7.41 -13.36 7.25
CA TYR A 300 7.63 -12.22 6.37
C TYR A 300 9.13 -11.93 6.22
N ALA A 301 9.47 -11.13 5.23
CA ALA A 301 10.81 -10.61 5.01
C ALA A 301 10.77 -9.24 4.36
N TYR A 302 11.75 -8.44 4.69
CA TYR A 302 12.08 -7.19 4.02
C TYR A 302 13.43 -7.34 3.32
N ALA A 303 13.58 -6.64 2.22
CA ALA A 303 14.83 -6.53 1.48
C ALA A 303 15.03 -5.10 1.00
N ALA A 304 16.26 -4.75 0.71
CA ALA A 304 16.60 -3.49 0.06
C ALA A 304 17.70 -3.73 -0.97
N LEU A 305 17.74 -2.89 -1.98
CA LEU A 305 18.78 -2.84 -3.00
C LEU A 305 19.13 -1.37 -3.28
N ASP A 306 20.21 -1.14 -4.01
CA ASP A 306 20.61 0.20 -4.39
C ASP A 306 19.51 0.86 -5.24
N PRO A 307 18.95 2.02 -4.82
CA PRO A 307 17.93 2.73 -5.59
C PRO A 307 18.38 3.12 -7.00
N GLY A 308 19.68 3.29 -7.23
CA GLY A 308 20.26 3.57 -8.54
C GLY A 308 20.19 2.41 -9.54
N GLU A 309 19.95 1.18 -9.05
CA GLU A 309 19.79 -0.01 -9.89
C GLU A 309 18.35 -0.15 -10.39
N GLN A 310 17.73 -1.30 -10.13
CA GLN A 310 16.33 -1.62 -10.46
C GLN A 310 15.46 -1.42 -9.21
N LEU A 311 15.19 -0.17 -8.86
CA LEU A 311 14.60 0.27 -7.59
C LEU A 311 13.39 -0.57 -7.14
N LEU A 312 12.51 -0.95 -8.07
CA LEU A 312 11.29 -1.71 -7.75
C LEU A 312 11.46 -3.23 -7.82
N GLN A 313 12.70 -3.74 -7.90
CA GLN A 313 13.00 -5.18 -8.01
C GLN A 313 13.16 -5.89 -6.65
N ALA A 314 13.22 -5.18 -5.53
CA ALA A 314 13.49 -5.74 -4.21
C ALA A 314 12.54 -6.86 -3.73
N PRO A 315 11.27 -6.99 -4.18
CA PRO A 315 10.44 -8.16 -3.91
C PRO A 315 11.09 -9.50 -4.28
N VAL A 316 11.94 -9.51 -5.30
CA VAL A 316 12.66 -10.71 -5.76
C VAL A 316 13.67 -11.20 -4.71
N LEU A 317 14.18 -10.29 -3.88
CA LEU A 317 15.06 -10.62 -2.76
C LEU A 317 14.28 -11.00 -1.49
N ALA A 318 13.11 -10.39 -1.27
CA ALA A 318 12.32 -10.63 -0.07
C ALA A 318 11.53 -11.96 -0.11
N ALA A 319 10.97 -12.30 -1.27
CA ALA A 319 10.10 -13.48 -1.41
C ALA A 319 10.78 -14.81 -1.07
N PRO A 320 11.99 -15.15 -1.56
CA PRO A 320 12.64 -16.40 -1.22
C PRO A 320 12.96 -16.51 0.28
N VAL A 321 13.26 -15.39 0.94
CA VAL A 321 13.50 -15.36 2.40
C VAL A 321 12.21 -15.65 3.16
N ALA A 322 11.09 -15.04 2.77
CA ALA A 322 9.79 -15.28 3.40
C ALA A 322 9.35 -16.74 3.21
N LEU A 323 9.47 -17.27 1.99
CA LEU A 323 9.17 -18.68 1.70
C LEU A 323 10.03 -19.64 2.54
N LYS A 324 11.34 -19.42 2.59
CA LYS A 324 12.26 -20.24 3.42
C LYS A 324 11.88 -20.20 4.90
N ARG A 325 11.55 -19.01 5.44
CA ARG A 325 11.12 -18.87 6.84
C ARG A 325 9.80 -19.59 7.12
N ALA A 326 8.90 -19.66 6.13
CA ALA A 326 7.66 -20.43 6.22
C ALA A 326 7.88 -21.94 6.09
N GLY A 327 9.05 -22.39 5.62
CA GLY A 327 9.32 -23.78 5.27
C GLY A 327 8.58 -24.23 4.01
N LEU A 328 8.33 -23.30 3.08
CA LEU A 328 7.56 -23.50 1.86
C LEU A 328 8.37 -23.11 0.61
N SER A 329 7.92 -23.61 -0.52
CA SER A 329 8.36 -23.21 -1.85
C SER A 329 7.22 -22.53 -2.62
N LEU A 330 7.50 -21.96 -3.77
CA LEU A 330 6.47 -21.34 -4.62
C LEU A 330 5.36 -22.35 -5.02
N LYS A 331 5.71 -23.63 -5.16
CA LYS A 331 4.76 -24.70 -5.53
C LYS A 331 3.67 -24.94 -4.48
N ASP A 332 3.99 -24.64 -3.23
CA ASP A 332 3.06 -24.79 -2.10
C ASP A 332 2.09 -23.62 -1.98
N ILE A 333 2.29 -22.55 -2.77
CA ILE A 333 1.47 -21.34 -2.72
C ILE A 333 0.26 -21.48 -3.65
N ASP A 334 -0.92 -21.27 -3.08
CA ASP A 334 -2.19 -21.33 -3.79
C ASP A 334 -2.55 -20.04 -4.49
N LEU A 335 -2.28 -18.89 -3.85
CA LEU A 335 -2.54 -17.56 -4.40
C LEU A 335 -1.37 -16.60 -4.14
N ILE A 336 -1.17 -15.69 -5.08
CA ILE A 336 -0.14 -14.67 -5.02
C ILE A 336 -0.77 -13.31 -5.24
N GLU A 337 -0.52 -12.37 -4.32
CA GLU A 337 -0.82 -10.96 -4.48
C GLU A 337 0.49 -10.18 -4.62
N MET A 338 0.77 -9.68 -5.81
CA MET A 338 1.91 -8.80 -6.07
C MET A 338 1.42 -7.38 -6.32
N HIS A 339 1.92 -6.43 -5.55
CA HIS A 339 1.58 -5.03 -5.74
C HIS A 339 1.90 -4.58 -7.17
N GLU A 340 0.92 -3.96 -7.82
CA GLU A 340 1.02 -3.46 -9.19
C GLU A 340 1.24 -1.94 -9.19
N ALA A 341 2.45 -1.49 -8.85
CA ALA A 341 2.77 -0.08 -9.03
C ALA A 341 2.80 0.26 -10.53
N PHE A 342 3.39 -0.64 -11.33
CA PHE A 342 3.47 -0.60 -12.79
C PHE A 342 3.45 -2.02 -13.35
N ALA A 343 2.81 -2.23 -14.50
CA ALA A 343 2.86 -3.52 -15.18
C ALA A 343 4.31 -3.93 -15.51
N ALA A 344 5.13 -2.98 -15.94
CA ALA A 344 6.57 -3.18 -16.18
C ALA A 344 7.29 -3.73 -14.94
N GLN A 345 7.00 -3.19 -13.76
CA GLN A 345 7.59 -3.65 -12.50
C GLN A 345 7.15 -5.08 -12.16
N VAL A 346 5.85 -5.40 -12.25
CA VAL A 346 5.35 -6.75 -11.96
C VAL A 346 6.01 -7.77 -12.89
N LEU A 347 6.00 -7.52 -14.19
CA LEU A 347 6.60 -8.40 -15.20
C LEU A 347 8.11 -8.58 -14.99
N SER A 348 8.81 -7.51 -14.59
CA SER A 348 10.23 -7.58 -14.21
C SER A 348 10.46 -8.43 -12.96
N ASN A 349 9.62 -8.30 -11.93
CA ASN A 349 9.71 -9.12 -10.73
C ASN A 349 9.47 -10.61 -11.03
N LEU A 350 8.52 -10.91 -11.91
CA LEU A 350 8.24 -12.29 -12.33
C LEU A 350 9.44 -12.92 -13.05
N LYS A 351 10.05 -12.20 -14.02
CA LYS A 351 11.31 -12.64 -14.63
C LYS A 351 12.44 -12.78 -13.60
N GLY A 352 12.46 -11.90 -12.61
CA GLY A 352 13.43 -11.97 -11.52
C GLY A 352 13.29 -13.22 -10.65
N PHE A 353 12.05 -13.69 -10.42
CA PHE A 353 11.81 -14.95 -9.70
C PHE A 353 12.35 -16.19 -10.42
N GLU A 354 12.47 -16.15 -11.73
CA GLU A 354 13.04 -17.22 -12.54
C GLU A 354 14.56 -17.09 -12.75
N SER A 355 15.14 -15.96 -12.33
CA SER A 355 16.55 -15.63 -12.56
C SER A 355 17.47 -16.25 -11.53
N LYS A 356 18.44 -17.05 -11.99
CA LYS A 356 19.52 -17.57 -11.14
C LYS A 356 20.38 -16.46 -10.56
N TRP A 357 20.66 -15.41 -11.33
CA TRP A 357 21.43 -14.26 -10.87
C TRP A 357 20.76 -13.55 -9.66
N TRP A 358 19.44 -13.35 -9.73
CA TRP A 358 18.70 -12.78 -8.61
C TRP A 358 18.63 -13.73 -7.41
N ALA A 359 18.51 -15.04 -7.64
CA ALA A 359 18.54 -16.03 -6.59
C ALA A 359 19.88 -16.00 -5.81
N GLU A 360 21.00 -16.02 -6.53
CA GLU A 360 22.34 -15.93 -5.94
C GLU A 360 22.53 -14.63 -5.15
N ARG A 361 22.04 -13.51 -5.67
CA ARG A 361 22.07 -12.21 -4.96
C ARG A 361 21.21 -12.20 -3.69
N ALA A 362 20.14 -12.97 -3.67
CA ALA A 362 19.32 -13.20 -2.48
C ALA A 362 19.90 -14.24 -1.50
N GLY A 363 21.04 -14.86 -1.82
CA GLY A 363 21.67 -15.90 -1.02
C GLY A 363 21.08 -17.31 -1.22
N PHE A 364 20.49 -17.57 -2.39
CA PHE A 364 19.91 -18.87 -2.75
C PHE A 364 20.59 -19.46 -3.98
N SER A 365 20.74 -20.78 -4.01
CA SER A 365 21.33 -21.51 -5.15
C SER A 365 20.35 -21.73 -6.31
N GLN A 366 19.06 -21.62 -6.05
CA GLN A 366 18.00 -21.87 -7.02
C GLN A 366 17.03 -20.69 -7.06
N PRO A 367 16.46 -20.36 -8.25
CA PRO A 367 15.40 -19.39 -8.41
C PRO A 367 14.15 -19.75 -7.60
N VAL A 368 13.32 -18.74 -7.31
CA VAL A 368 11.99 -18.92 -6.72
C VAL A 368 11.11 -19.80 -7.62
N GLY A 369 11.21 -19.56 -8.94
CA GLY A 369 10.50 -20.29 -9.98
C GLY A 369 9.48 -19.46 -10.72
N GLU A 370 8.87 -20.07 -11.74
CA GLU A 370 7.82 -19.48 -12.55
C GLU A 370 6.51 -19.33 -11.75
N VAL A 371 5.91 -18.15 -11.82
CA VAL A 371 4.63 -17.87 -11.18
C VAL A 371 3.48 -18.23 -12.14
N ASP A 372 2.61 -19.13 -11.72
CA ASP A 372 1.35 -19.39 -12.43
C ASP A 372 0.48 -18.13 -12.44
N ARG A 373 0.26 -17.59 -13.63
CA ARG A 373 -0.54 -16.37 -13.82
C ARG A 373 -1.99 -16.52 -13.37
N ALA A 374 -2.54 -17.76 -13.35
CA ALA A 374 -3.88 -18.02 -12.87
C ALA A 374 -4.02 -17.84 -11.35
N LYS A 375 -2.90 -17.92 -10.62
CA LYS A 375 -2.83 -17.70 -9.16
C LYS A 375 -2.48 -16.26 -8.79
N LEU A 376 -2.04 -15.44 -9.75
CA LEU A 376 -1.54 -14.09 -9.51
C LEU A 376 -2.67 -13.06 -9.59
N ASN A 377 -2.81 -12.21 -8.55
CA ASN A 377 -3.72 -11.07 -8.51
C ASN A 377 -5.11 -11.40 -9.07
N VAL A 378 -5.73 -12.43 -8.50
CA VAL A 378 -6.97 -13.03 -9.03
C VAL A 378 -8.20 -12.11 -8.95
N MET A 379 -8.06 -10.99 -8.26
CA MET A 379 -9.06 -9.92 -8.14
C MET A 379 -8.62 -8.63 -8.86
N GLY A 380 -7.63 -8.70 -9.75
CA GLY A 380 -6.93 -7.51 -10.22
C GLY A 380 -6.04 -6.92 -9.14
N GLY A 381 -5.44 -5.77 -9.41
CA GLY A 381 -4.51 -5.13 -8.49
C GLY A 381 -4.52 -3.61 -8.59
N SER A 382 -3.45 -2.98 -8.14
CA SER A 382 -3.39 -1.53 -7.95
C SER A 382 -3.48 -0.74 -9.25
N ILE A 383 -3.18 -1.31 -10.42
CA ILE A 383 -3.40 -0.64 -11.71
C ILE A 383 -4.88 -0.31 -11.90
N ALA A 384 -5.76 -1.24 -11.54
CA ALA A 384 -7.21 -1.06 -11.67
C ALA A 384 -7.83 -0.45 -10.41
N ILE A 385 -7.52 -1.00 -9.24
CA ILE A 385 -8.14 -0.67 -7.96
C ILE A 385 -7.64 0.68 -7.43
N GLY A 386 -6.36 0.99 -7.67
CA GLY A 386 -5.70 2.18 -7.13
C GLY A 386 -4.63 1.87 -6.07
N HIS A 387 -3.86 2.90 -5.73
CA HIS A 387 -2.72 2.79 -4.83
C HIS A 387 -2.64 3.97 -3.84
N PRO A 388 -3.45 3.99 -2.78
CA PRO A 388 -3.18 4.86 -1.64
C PRO A 388 -1.96 4.29 -0.91
N PHE A 389 -0.83 4.98 -0.94
CA PHE A 389 0.49 4.43 -0.59
C PHE A 389 0.51 3.74 0.78
N GLY A 390 0.01 4.43 1.80
CA GLY A 390 -0.05 3.92 3.17
C GLY A 390 -1.05 2.77 3.41
N ALA A 391 -2.05 2.58 2.52
CA ALA A 391 -3.16 1.63 2.72
C ALA A 391 -2.99 0.31 1.96
N THR A 392 -2.22 0.32 0.87
CA THR A 392 -2.20 -0.79 -0.10
C THR A 392 -1.84 -2.13 0.52
N GLY A 393 -0.89 -2.17 1.46
CA GLY A 393 -0.48 -3.43 2.11
C GLY A 393 -1.61 -4.10 2.88
N ALA A 394 -2.46 -3.34 3.58
CA ALA A 394 -3.61 -3.87 4.31
C ALA A 394 -4.72 -4.34 3.35
N ARG A 395 -4.95 -3.62 2.24
CA ARG A 395 -5.85 -4.06 1.17
C ARG A 395 -5.41 -5.39 0.59
N ILE A 396 -4.16 -5.52 0.18
CA ILE A 396 -3.60 -6.76 -0.38
C ILE A 396 -3.78 -7.92 0.60
N THR A 397 -3.47 -7.69 1.88
CA THR A 397 -3.63 -8.69 2.93
C THR A 397 -5.08 -9.18 3.05
N THR A 398 -6.03 -8.24 3.06
CA THR A 398 -7.46 -8.54 3.16
C THR A 398 -7.96 -9.31 1.94
N THR A 399 -7.63 -8.83 0.73
CA THR A 399 -8.04 -9.46 -0.54
C THR A 399 -7.49 -10.88 -0.65
N LEU A 400 -6.20 -11.08 -0.35
CA LEU A 400 -5.55 -12.40 -0.40
C LEU A 400 -6.23 -13.40 0.53
N LEU A 401 -6.48 -13.04 1.78
CA LEU A 401 -7.11 -13.91 2.76
C LEU A 401 -8.56 -14.24 2.41
N ASN A 402 -9.32 -13.27 1.92
CA ASN A 402 -10.67 -13.48 1.45
C ASN A 402 -10.72 -14.46 0.27
N GLU A 403 -9.80 -14.34 -0.69
CA GLU A 403 -9.73 -15.24 -1.85
C GLU A 403 -9.23 -16.64 -1.48
N LEU A 404 -8.25 -16.77 -0.57
CA LEU A 404 -7.86 -18.07 -0.03
C LEU A 404 -9.06 -18.80 0.60
N ARG A 405 -9.85 -18.07 1.39
CA ARG A 405 -11.06 -18.63 2.02
C ARG A 405 -12.09 -19.08 0.98
N ARG A 406 -12.38 -18.24 -0.01
CA ARG A 406 -13.39 -18.55 -1.04
C ARG A 406 -13.00 -19.72 -1.93
N ARG A 407 -11.72 -19.84 -2.26
CA ARG A 407 -11.19 -20.86 -3.17
C ARG A 407 -10.73 -22.13 -2.46
N GLY A 408 -10.76 -22.17 -1.12
CA GLY A 408 -10.28 -23.31 -0.35
C GLY A 408 -8.75 -23.47 -0.35
N GLY A 409 -7.99 -22.45 -0.80
CA GLY A 409 -6.53 -22.45 -0.76
C GLY A 409 -6.01 -22.38 0.66
N GLN A 410 -4.79 -22.87 0.89
CA GLN A 410 -4.16 -22.88 2.21
C GLN A 410 -3.14 -21.80 2.39
N PHE A 411 -2.21 -21.61 1.46
CA PHE A 411 -1.11 -20.65 1.56
C PHE A 411 -1.19 -19.53 0.52
N GLY A 412 -0.94 -18.32 0.97
CA GLY A 412 -0.84 -17.15 0.13
C GLY A 412 0.51 -16.44 0.30
N LEU A 413 1.05 -15.95 -0.79
CA LEU A 413 2.22 -15.09 -0.81
C LEU A 413 1.81 -13.70 -1.26
N MET A 414 2.19 -12.67 -0.51
CA MET A 414 2.09 -11.30 -0.99
C MET A 414 3.47 -10.66 -1.11
N THR A 415 3.63 -9.78 -2.11
CA THR A 415 4.85 -9.00 -2.30
C THR A 415 4.53 -7.54 -2.62
N VAL A 416 5.35 -6.64 -2.10
CA VAL A 416 5.20 -5.19 -2.33
C VAL A 416 6.57 -4.60 -2.63
N CYS A 417 6.70 -3.92 -3.77
CA CYS A 417 7.83 -3.04 -4.04
C CYS A 417 7.59 -1.69 -3.37
N ALA A 418 8.64 -1.04 -2.91
CA ALA A 418 8.53 0.26 -2.27
C ALA A 418 9.68 1.19 -2.68
N ALA A 419 9.42 2.48 -2.73
CA ALA A 419 10.43 3.51 -2.97
C ALA A 419 11.60 3.34 -1.98
N GLY A 420 12.79 3.82 -2.37
CA GLY A 420 14.03 3.58 -1.62
C GLY A 420 14.69 2.24 -1.95
N GLY A 421 14.32 1.60 -3.04
CA GLY A 421 14.85 0.27 -3.41
C GLY A 421 14.39 -0.84 -2.46
N MET A 422 13.29 -0.67 -1.76
CA MET A 422 12.80 -1.61 -0.75
C MET A 422 11.79 -2.61 -1.31
N GLY A 423 11.75 -3.79 -0.70
CA GLY A 423 10.78 -4.83 -1.00
C GLY A 423 10.29 -5.55 0.25
N PHE A 424 9.09 -6.05 0.16
CA PHE A 424 8.43 -6.82 1.19
C PHE A 424 7.85 -8.10 0.62
N ALA A 425 7.86 -9.17 1.42
CA ALA A 425 7.10 -10.39 1.17
C ALA A 425 6.54 -10.95 2.48
N MET A 426 5.33 -11.49 2.44
CA MET A 426 4.71 -12.18 3.57
C MET A 426 3.97 -13.43 3.08
N VAL A 427 4.12 -14.51 3.85
CA VAL A 427 3.37 -15.74 3.66
C VAL A 427 2.29 -15.80 4.73
N VAL A 428 1.06 -16.02 4.29
CA VAL A 428 -0.11 -16.24 5.15
C VAL A 428 -0.68 -17.63 4.95
N GLU A 429 -1.27 -18.18 6.02
CA GLU A 429 -1.94 -19.46 6.01
C GLU A 429 -3.40 -19.27 6.38
N ARG A 430 -4.33 -19.75 5.53
CA ARG A 430 -5.74 -19.78 5.87
C ARG A 430 -5.99 -20.79 7.01
N THR A 431 -6.76 -20.42 8.00
CA THR A 431 -7.23 -21.36 9.03
C THR A 431 -8.43 -22.17 8.51
N ARG A 432 -8.50 -23.42 8.94
CA ARG A 432 -9.62 -24.32 8.65
C ARG A 432 -10.86 -23.95 9.45
#